data_4380e4cb68fecf5bd713b8062332f2cd
#
_entry.id   4380e4cb68fecf5bd713b8062332f2cd
#
_cell.length_a   1.000
_cell.length_b   1.000
_cell.length_c   1.000
_cell.angle_alpha   90.00
_cell.angle_beta   90.00
_cell.angle_gamma   90.00
#
_symmetry.space_group_name_H-M   'P 1'
#
loop_
_entity.id
_entity.type
_entity.pdbx_description
1 polymer ?
#
loop_
_entity_poly.entity_id
_entity_poly.type
_entity_poly.pdbx_seq_one_letter_code
_entity_poly.pdbx_strand_id
1 'polypeptide(L)'
;DYYASRGLGDVYKRQDRKNPKRIGSSLFWVLFGIVFIAGPYLNKALVGGILVFMGILTVTKSVAVGSLSNSSEEKREKRAKKIGNKLFIPALSIGVVAFAVAQFTSLGGLVGLGFGSLVAVILTFIVTKEEPSYFLYDSSRILHQMGPTVILPQLLGALGAVFSAAGVGEVIAGFMGGIIPADSRLMGVVGYCVAMAIFTMIMGNAFAAFAVITAGIGVPFVIKLGGNPALVGALGLTAGYCGTLMTPMAANFNIVPASLLEMKNRNGVIFTQFPVAILMLIAHIIVMYMLSLIHISEPTRRVVIS
;
A
#
# COMPACT_ATOMS: atom_id res chain seq x y z
N ASP A 1 29.91 19.39 10.32
CA ASP A 1 29.91 20.48 11.33
C ASP A 1 28.92 21.61 11.08
N TYR A 2 28.36 21.75 9.89
CA TYR A 2 27.38 22.81 9.60
C TYR A 2 26.04 22.62 10.31
N TYR A 3 25.73 21.39 10.75
CA TYR A 3 24.46 21.05 11.41
C TYR A 3 24.55 20.82 12.92
N ALA A 4 25.74 20.67 13.47
CA ALA A 4 25.94 20.39 14.89
C ALA A 4 25.81 21.61 15.82
N SER A 5 25.82 22.82 15.29
CA SER A 5 25.85 24.04 16.12
C SER A 5 24.51 24.76 16.31
N ARG A 6 23.41 24.20 15.80
CA ARG A 6 22.11 24.88 15.83
C ARG A 6 21.06 24.03 16.57
N GLY A 7 20.79 24.45 17.81
CA GLY A 7 19.83 23.80 18.70
C GLY A 7 18.38 23.79 18.20
N LEU A 8 17.50 23.12 18.95
CA LEU A 8 16.05 22.93 18.70
C LEU A 8 15.31 24.18 18.19
N GLY A 9 15.77 25.38 18.49
CA GLY A 9 15.22 26.64 17.95
C GLY A 9 15.35 26.80 16.43
N ASP A 10 16.32 26.13 15.80
CA ASP A 10 16.53 26.20 14.34
C ASP A 10 15.67 25.18 13.58
N VAL A 11 15.23 24.09 14.21
CA VAL A 11 14.28 23.14 13.64
C VAL A 11 12.92 23.81 13.40
N TYR A 12 12.46 24.63 14.35
CA TYR A 12 11.25 25.44 14.21
C TYR A 12 11.39 26.58 13.19
N LYS A 13 12.59 27.10 12.99
CA LYS A 13 12.88 28.12 11.97
C LYS A 13 12.97 27.55 10.55
N ARG A 14 13.10 26.24 10.41
CA ARG A 14 13.24 25.54 9.13
C ARG A 14 11.95 24.90 8.60
N GLN A 15 10.79 25.32 9.06
CA GLN A 15 9.60 25.18 8.26
C GLN A 15 9.94 25.69 6.87
N ASP A 16 9.60 24.95 5.83
CA ASP A 16 9.95 25.23 4.42
C ASP A 16 9.40 26.60 3.97
N ARG A 17 9.97 27.69 4.58
CA ARG A 17 9.58 29.08 4.35
C ARG A 17 9.87 29.51 2.91
N LYS A 18 10.71 28.76 2.20
CA LYS A 18 11.04 28.97 0.79
C LYS A 18 10.01 28.36 -0.14
N ASN A 19 9.11 27.50 0.37
CA ASN A 19 8.05 26.94 -0.42
C ASN A 19 6.98 28.02 -0.72
N PRO A 20 6.80 28.43 -1.97
CA PRO A 20 5.80 29.44 -2.35
C PRO A 20 4.35 28.97 -2.02
N LYS A 21 4.14 27.66 -1.85
CA LYS A 21 2.84 27.03 -1.57
C LYS A 21 2.73 26.54 -0.13
N ARG A 22 3.46 27.13 0.78
CA ARG A 22 3.52 26.72 2.21
C ARG A 22 2.14 26.66 2.88
N ILE A 23 1.24 27.59 2.57
CA ILE A 23 -0.10 27.65 3.18
C ILE A 23 -0.93 26.45 2.74
N GLY A 24 -1.00 26.17 1.44
CA GLY A 24 -1.73 25.01 0.91
C GLY A 24 -1.14 23.68 1.40
N SER A 25 0.18 23.57 1.43
CA SER A 25 0.85 22.37 1.98
C SER A 25 0.59 22.20 3.47
N SER A 26 0.64 23.28 4.27
CA SER A 26 0.35 23.20 5.70
C SER A 26 -1.11 22.80 5.94
N LEU A 27 -2.04 23.40 5.21
CA LEU A 27 -3.46 23.06 5.32
C LEU A 27 -3.71 21.60 4.95
N PHE A 28 -3.08 21.11 3.88
CA PHE A 28 -3.17 19.70 3.47
C PHE A 28 -2.72 18.76 4.60
N TRP A 29 -1.56 19.01 5.20
CA TRP A 29 -1.02 18.13 6.26
C TRP A 29 -1.83 18.21 7.56
N VAL A 30 -2.35 19.39 7.92
CA VAL A 30 -3.25 19.55 9.07
C VAL A 30 -4.55 18.75 8.84
N LEU A 31 -5.17 18.89 7.68
CA LEU A 31 -6.39 18.14 7.35
C LEU A 31 -6.13 16.63 7.33
N PHE A 32 -4.99 16.20 6.78
CA PHE A 32 -4.58 14.80 6.79
C PHE A 32 -4.44 14.27 8.22
N GLY A 33 -3.78 15.04 9.11
CA GLY A 33 -3.67 14.70 10.53
C GLY A 33 -5.03 14.61 11.22
N ILE A 34 -5.95 15.53 10.94
CA ILE A 34 -7.32 15.51 11.48
C ILE A 34 -8.05 14.24 11.05
N VAL A 35 -7.96 13.85 9.78
CA VAL A 35 -8.58 12.62 9.27
C VAL A 35 -8.04 11.38 9.99
N PHE A 36 -6.74 11.31 10.24
CA PHE A 36 -6.14 10.16 10.94
C PHE A 36 -6.47 10.09 12.43
N ILE A 37 -6.44 11.23 13.13
CA ILE A 37 -6.62 11.28 14.58
C ILE A 37 -8.10 11.30 14.95
N ALA A 38 -8.89 12.13 14.28
CA ALA A 38 -10.28 12.37 14.61
C ALA A 38 -11.28 11.64 13.70
N GLY A 39 -10.82 11.05 12.59
CA GLY A 39 -11.68 10.40 11.60
C GLY A 39 -12.69 9.40 12.16
N PRO A 40 -12.31 8.51 13.10
CA PRO A 40 -13.24 7.57 13.74
C PRO A 40 -14.39 8.24 14.51
N TYR A 41 -14.18 9.48 14.97
CA TYR A 41 -15.14 10.25 15.77
C TYR A 41 -15.95 11.25 14.94
N LEU A 42 -15.54 11.50 13.68
CA LEU A 42 -16.20 12.44 12.79
C LEU A 42 -17.28 11.76 11.96
N ASN A 43 -18.27 12.55 11.50
CA ASN A 43 -19.23 12.07 10.54
C ASN A 43 -18.53 11.64 9.23
N LYS A 44 -18.92 10.47 8.69
CA LYS A 44 -18.33 9.90 7.47
C LYS A 44 -18.39 10.86 6.27
N ALA A 45 -19.50 11.62 6.14
CA ALA A 45 -19.64 12.62 5.09
C ALA A 45 -18.65 13.78 5.24
N LEU A 46 -18.37 14.20 6.48
CA LEU A 46 -17.38 15.25 6.76
C LEU A 46 -15.96 14.75 6.41
N VAL A 47 -15.61 13.53 6.81
CA VAL A 47 -14.31 12.94 6.45
C VAL A 47 -14.17 12.84 4.93
N GLY A 48 -15.20 12.39 4.23
CA GLY A 48 -15.22 12.35 2.76
C GLY A 48 -15.06 13.75 2.16
N GLY A 49 -15.76 14.75 2.69
CA GLY A 49 -15.62 16.15 2.26
C GLY A 49 -14.22 16.71 2.45
N ILE A 50 -13.57 16.39 3.58
CA ILE A 50 -12.17 16.76 3.84
C ILE A 50 -11.24 16.11 2.79
N LEU A 51 -11.40 14.82 2.51
CA LEU A 51 -10.59 14.11 1.51
C LEU A 51 -10.76 14.68 0.11
N VAL A 52 -12.01 15.01 -0.30
CA VAL A 52 -12.29 15.68 -1.58
C VAL A 52 -11.62 17.05 -1.63
N PHE A 53 -11.73 17.84 -0.57
CA PHE A 53 -11.08 19.15 -0.49
C PHE A 53 -9.55 19.04 -0.59
N MET A 54 -8.94 18.07 0.08
CA MET A 54 -7.51 17.78 -0.06
C MET A 54 -7.14 17.38 -1.50
N GLY A 55 -8.02 16.61 -2.18
CA GLY A 55 -7.89 16.30 -3.60
C GLY A 55 -7.90 17.58 -4.46
N ILE A 56 -8.82 18.50 -4.20
CA ILE A 56 -8.89 19.80 -4.90
C ILE A 56 -7.61 20.60 -4.69
N LEU A 57 -7.09 20.68 -3.46
CA LEU A 57 -5.82 21.34 -3.16
C LEU A 57 -4.65 20.76 -3.99
N THR A 58 -4.69 19.45 -4.23
CA THR A 58 -3.69 18.75 -5.04
C THR A 58 -3.83 19.08 -6.53
N VAL A 59 -5.04 18.99 -7.08
CA VAL A 59 -5.34 19.27 -8.50
C VAL A 59 -5.04 20.72 -8.85
N THR A 60 -5.38 21.66 -7.96
CA THR A 60 -5.07 23.09 -8.13
C THR A 60 -3.58 23.42 -7.94
N LYS A 61 -2.75 22.39 -7.72
CA LYS A 61 -1.32 22.55 -7.45
C LYS A 61 -1.03 23.50 -6.28
N SER A 62 -1.95 23.60 -5.32
CA SER A 62 -1.78 24.42 -4.10
C SER A 62 -0.87 23.73 -3.08
N VAL A 63 -0.59 22.45 -3.25
CA VAL A 63 0.36 21.67 -2.47
C VAL A 63 1.60 21.45 -3.33
N ALA A 64 2.78 21.72 -2.78
CA ALA A 64 4.04 21.48 -3.47
C ALA A 64 4.86 20.43 -2.72
N VAL A 65 5.68 19.72 -3.48
CA VAL A 65 6.76 18.90 -2.93
C VAL A 65 7.73 19.83 -2.19
N GLY A 66 8.20 19.43 -1.01
CA GLY A 66 9.08 20.25 -0.19
C GLY A 66 10.43 20.56 -0.86
N SER A 67 11.04 21.64 -0.45
CA SER A 67 12.37 22.08 -0.93
C SER A 67 13.53 21.63 -0.02
N LEU A 68 13.24 20.76 0.97
CA LEU A 68 14.25 20.24 1.89
C LEU A 68 15.24 19.34 1.15
N SER A 69 16.52 19.69 1.22
CA SER A 69 17.60 18.96 0.54
C SER A 69 18.01 17.68 1.31
N ASN A 70 18.41 16.67 0.57
CA ASN A 70 19.00 15.47 1.14
C ASN A 70 20.41 15.76 1.66
N SER A 71 20.94 14.89 2.53
CA SER A 71 22.35 14.93 2.91
C SER A 71 23.25 14.66 1.70
N SER A 72 24.48 15.19 1.72
CA SER A 72 25.44 14.98 0.62
C SER A 72 25.68 13.51 0.37
N GLU A 73 25.90 13.15 -0.89
CA GLU A 73 26.10 11.75 -1.33
C GLU A 73 27.29 11.11 -0.61
N GLU A 74 28.36 11.85 -0.44
CA GLU A 74 29.55 11.41 0.29
C GLU A 74 29.24 11.02 1.76
N LYS A 75 28.42 11.82 2.45
CA LYS A 75 28.00 11.49 3.83
C LYS A 75 27.13 10.25 3.87
N ARG A 76 26.21 10.10 2.90
CA ARG A 76 25.35 8.92 2.80
C ARG A 76 26.17 7.65 2.57
N GLU A 77 27.12 7.70 1.62
CA GLU A 77 27.98 6.57 1.31
C GLU A 77 28.88 6.19 2.49
N LYS A 78 29.48 7.16 3.16
CA LYS A 78 30.31 6.93 4.35
C LYS A 78 29.50 6.28 5.50
N ARG A 79 28.26 6.72 5.71
CA ARG A 79 27.36 6.14 6.70
C ARG A 79 26.90 4.75 6.31
N ALA A 80 26.53 4.54 5.05
CA ALA A 80 26.12 3.23 4.54
C ALA A 80 27.24 2.20 4.72
N LYS A 81 28.48 2.54 4.40
CA LYS A 81 29.65 1.69 4.65
C LYS A 81 29.86 1.38 6.14
N LYS A 82 29.64 2.37 7.02
CA LYS A 82 29.80 2.18 8.48
C LYS A 82 28.72 1.30 9.10
N ILE A 83 27.47 1.44 8.68
CA ILE A 83 26.32 0.72 9.21
C ILE A 83 26.20 -0.67 8.57
N GLY A 84 26.48 -0.76 7.26
CA GLY A 84 26.42 -2.01 6.51
C GLY A 84 25.04 -2.66 6.58
N ASN A 85 25.03 -3.99 6.66
CA ASN A 85 23.79 -4.78 6.67
C ASN A 85 22.88 -4.55 7.90
N LYS A 86 23.40 -3.91 8.98
CA LYS A 86 22.58 -3.58 10.15
C LYS A 86 21.44 -2.61 9.81
N LEU A 87 21.53 -1.91 8.66
CA LEU A 87 20.46 -1.04 8.17
C LEU A 87 19.14 -1.79 7.94
N PHE A 88 19.18 -3.09 7.65
CA PHE A 88 17.98 -3.90 7.43
C PHE A 88 17.28 -4.35 8.72
N ILE A 89 17.95 -4.29 9.88
CA ILE A 89 17.38 -4.74 11.17
C ILE A 89 16.09 -4.01 11.51
N PRO A 90 16.01 -2.66 11.46
CA PRO A 90 14.75 -1.95 11.71
C PRO A 90 13.64 -2.34 10.75
N ALA A 91 13.94 -2.48 9.47
CA ALA A 91 12.94 -2.84 8.46
C ALA A 91 12.39 -4.25 8.69
N LEU A 92 13.25 -5.22 8.96
CA LEU A 92 12.86 -6.61 9.26
C LEU A 92 12.06 -6.71 10.56
N SER A 93 12.38 -5.88 11.56
CA SER A 93 11.66 -5.89 12.84
C SER A 93 10.18 -5.55 12.70
N ILE A 94 9.79 -4.73 11.72
CA ILE A 94 8.38 -4.41 11.45
C ILE A 94 7.60 -5.70 11.14
N GLY A 95 8.12 -6.51 10.22
CA GLY A 95 7.49 -7.77 9.83
C GLY A 95 7.46 -8.79 10.97
N VAL A 96 8.56 -8.94 11.70
CA VAL A 96 8.65 -9.89 12.82
C VAL A 96 7.67 -9.52 13.94
N VAL A 97 7.63 -8.24 14.32
CA VAL A 97 6.70 -7.76 15.37
C VAL A 97 5.26 -7.85 14.91
N ALA A 98 4.96 -7.47 13.66
CA ALA A 98 3.62 -7.58 13.09
C ALA A 98 3.12 -9.03 13.11
N PHE A 99 3.96 -9.96 12.70
CA PHE A 99 3.68 -11.39 12.73
C PHE A 99 3.46 -11.89 14.16
N ALA A 100 4.34 -11.54 15.08
CA ALA A 100 4.22 -11.94 16.47
C ALA A 100 2.91 -11.43 17.11
N VAL A 101 2.57 -10.15 16.90
CA VAL A 101 1.31 -9.58 17.41
C VAL A 101 0.11 -10.29 16.79
N ALA A 102 0.12 -10.56 15.49
CA ALA A 102 -0.97 -11.23 14.79
C ALA A 102 -1.18 -12.67 15.27
N GLN A 103 -0.10 -13.40 15.61
CA GLN A 103 -0.17 -14.81 16.04
C GLN A 103 -0.44 -14.97 17.54
N PHE A 104 0.14 -14.10 18.37
CA PHE A 104 0.11 -14.30 19.83
C PHE A 104 -0.89 -13.38 20.53
N THR A 105 -1.58 -12.48 19.81
CA THR A 105 -2.58 -11.57 20.38
C THR A 105 -3.84 -11.50 19.51
N SER A 106 -4.94 -11.05 20.11
CA SER A 106 -6.20 -10.77 19.38
C SER A 106 -6.23 -9.42 18.66
N LEU A 107 -5.13 -8.63 18.69
CA LEU A 107 -5.09 -7.28 18.16
C LEU A 107 -5.03 -7.20 16.62
N GLY A 108 -4.59 -8.28 15.99
CA GLY A 108 -4.50 -8.38 14.54
C GLY A 108 -3.24 -7.74 13.93
N GLY A 109 -2.98 -8.07 12.65
CA GLY A 109 -1.74 -7.71 11.96
C GLY A 109 -1.55 -6.21 11.72
N LEU A 110 -2.62 -5.44 11.53
CA LEU A 110 -2.53 -3.99 11.33
C LEU A 110 -2.03 -3.25 12.57
N VAL A 111 -2.52 -3.65 13.76
CA VAL A 111 -2.03 -3.12 15.03
C VAL A 111 -0.58 -3.57 15.24
N GLY A 112 -0.26 -4.80 14.86
CA GLY A 112 1.11 -5.33 14.87
C GLY A 112 2.08 -4.51 14.00
N LEU A 113 1.67 -4.05 12.84
CA LEU A 113 2.48 -3.13 12.01
C LEU A 113 2.75 -1.80 12.74
N GLY A 114 1.78 -1.26 13.46
CA GLY A 114 1.95 -0.08 14.29
C GLY A 114 3.04 -0.27 15.37
N PHE A 115 2.94 -1.35 16.15
CA PHE A 115 3.97 -1.70 17.13
C PHE A 115 5.32 -1.98 16.49
N GLY A 116 5.34 -2.67 15.35
CA GLY A 116 6.55 -2.95 14.58
C GLY A 116 7.24 -1.66 14.14
N SER A 117 6.47 -0.66 13.71
CA SER A 117 7.01 0.64 13.33
C SER A 117 7.64 1.38 14.50
N LEU A 118 7.04 1.34 15.70
CA LEU A 118 7.63 1.91 16.90
C LEU A 118 8.94 1.22 17.30
N VAL A 119 8.97 -0.11 17.25
CA VAL A 119 10.19 -0.89 17.50
C VAL A 119 11.27 -0.55 16.46
N ALA A 120 10.89 -0.43 15.19
CA ALA A 120 11.82 -0.06 14.13
C ALA A 120 12.44 1.32 14.34
N VAL A 121 11.67 2.31 14.81
CA VAL A 121 12.20 3.64 15.16
C VAL A 121 13.24 3.53 16.26
N ILE A 122 12.96 2.79 17.34
CA ILE A 122 13.90 2.57 18.45
C ILE A 122 15.17 1.89 17.94
N LEU A 123 15.04 0.82 17.15
CA LEU A 123 16.18 0.10 16.58
C LEU A 123 16.98 0.99 15.62
N THR A 124 16.32 1.88 14.88
CA THR A 124 17.00 2.86 14.02
C THR A 124 17.93 3.75 14.84
N PHE A 125 17.47 4.29 15.96
CA PHE A 125 18.32 5.09 16.84
C PHE A 125 19.50 4.29 17.42
N ILE A 126 19.28 3.04 17.82
CA ILE A 126 20.32 2.15 18.33
C ILE A 126 21.39 1.84 17.26
N VAL A 127 20.94 1.56 16.04
CA VAL A 127 21.83 1.17 14.94
C VAL A 127 22.59 2.37 14.37
N THR A 128 21.90 3.49 14.17
CA THR A 128 22.48 4.69 13.54
C THR A 128 23.25 5.54 14.53
N LYS A 129 22.86 5.53 15.82
CA LYS A 129 23.38 6.39 16.88
C LYS A 129 23.30 7.89 16.53
N GLU A 130 22.24 8.25 15.77
CA GLU A 130 22.01 9.63 15.36
C GLU A 130 21.11 10.36 16.37
N GLU A 131 21.20 11.68 16.37
CA GLU A 131 20.38 12.53 17.22
C GLU A 131 18.92 12.57 16.76
N PRO A 132 17.93 12.67 17.67
CA PRO A 132 16.53 12.79 17.32
C PRO A 132 16.19 13.94 16.37
N SER A 133 16.99 14.99 16.37
CA SER A 133 16.85 16.15 15.47
C SER A 133 17.00 15.76 13.99
N TYR A 134 17.89 14.81 13.67
CA TYR A 134 18.07 14.28 12.32
C TYR A 134 16.87 13.44 11.89
N PHE A 135 16.34 12.63 12.79
CA PHE A 135 15.13 11.85 12.53
C PHE A 135 13.95 12.75 12.15
N LEU A 136 13.71 13.80 12.93
CA LEU A 136 12.63 14.75 12.65
C LEU A 136 12.83 15.48 11.33
N TYR A 137 14.07 15.87 11.02
CA TYR A 137 14.38 16.52 9.75
C TYR A 137 14.15 15.59 8.55
N ASP A 138 14.71 14.39 8.58
CA ASP A 138 14.58 13.43 7.48
C ASP A 138 13.16 12.91 7.32
N SER A 139 12.45 12.66 8.43
CA SER A 139 11.03 12.30 8.37
C SER A 139 10.19 13.40 7.74
N SER A 140 10.42 14.67 8.11
CA SER A 140 9.76 15.81 7.49
C SER A 140 10.09 15.92 6.01
N ARG A 141 11.36 15.76 5.64
CA ARG A 141 11.82 15.76 4.24
C ARG A 141 11.13 14.69 3.42
N ILE A 142 11.10 13.45 3.91
CA ILE A 142 10.47 12.31 3.25
C ILE A 142 8.96 12.54 3.08
N LEU A 143 8.26 12.99 4.13
CA LEU A 143 6.85 13.32 4.05
C LEU A 143 6.58 14.40 3.01
N HIS A 144 7.38 15.44 2.98
CA HIS A 144 7.26 16.50 1.97
C HIS A 144 7.57 16.01 0.55
N GLN A 145 8.49 15.06 0.37
CA GLN A 145 8.77 14.45 -0.94
C GLN A 145 7.62 13.55 -1.42
N MET A 146 7.00 12.79 -0.51
CA MET A 146 5.79 12.02 -0.83
C MET A 146 4.65 12.96 -1.23
N GLY A 147 4.56 14.12 -0.58
CA GLY A 147 3.64 15.19 -0.93
C GLY A 147 2.18 14.71 -1.04
N PRO A 148 1.45 15.20 -2.06
CA PRO A 148 0.04 14.88 -2.25
C PRO A 148 -0.26 13.41 -2.55
N THR A 149 0.73 12.60 -2.93
CA THR A 149 0.51 11.18 -3.27
C THR A 149 0.03 10.35 -2.09
N VAL A 150 0.23 10.84 -0.87
CA VAL A 150 -0.21 10.19 0.38
C VAL A 150 -1.74 10.03 0.46
N ILE A 151 -2.52 10.89 -0.21
CA ILE A 151 -3.99 10.81 -0.21
C ILE A 151 -4.53 9.76 -1.19
N LEU A 152 -3.74 9.35 -2.19
CA LEU A 152 -4.20 8.43 -3.24
C LEU A 152 -4.78 7.12 -2.70
N PRO A 153 -4.16 6.43 -1.72
CA PRO A 153 -4.72 5.19 -1.19
C PRO A 153 -6.14 5.36 -0.61
N GLN A 154 -6.41 6.47 0.08
CA GLN A 154 -7.72 6.76 0.65
C GLN A 154 -8.77 7.04 -0.42
N LEU A 155 -8.42 7.85 -1.43
CA LEU A 155 -9.33 8.17 -2.54
C LEU A 155 -9.64 6.91 -3.38
N LEU A 156 -8.63 6.09 -3.65
CA LEU A 156 -8.81 4.85 -4.41
C LEU A 156 -9.59 3.79 -3.62
N GLY A 157 -9.39 3.73 -2.29
CA GLY A 157 -10.21 2.88 -1.42
C GLY A 157 -11.68 3.32 -1.40
N ALA A 158 -11.94 4.63 -1.34
CA ALA A 158 -13.29 5.17 -1.45
C ALA A 158 -13.93 4.87 -2.81
N LEU A 159 -13.18 4.97 -3.91
CA LEU A 159 -13.64 4.62 -5.25
C LEU A 159 -14.04 3.13 -5.34
N GLY A 160 -13.28 2.23 -4.71
CA GLY A 160 -13.63 0.81 -4.63
C GLY A 160 -14.96 0.57 -3.93
N ALA A 161 -15.22 1.28 -2.82
CA ALA A 161 -16.50 1.22 -2.13
C ALA A 161 -17.66 1.74 -2.98
N VAL A 162 -17.46 2.82 -3.74
CA VAL A 162 -18.45 3.35 -4.69
C VAL A 162 -18.76 2.34 -5.79
N PHE A 163 -17.74 1.71 -6.38
CA PHE A 163 -17.91 0.68 -7.40
C PHE A 163 -18.67 -0.53 -6.89
N SER A 164 -18.38 -0.95 -5.66
CA SER A 164 -19.09 -2.05 -5.01
C SER A 164 -20.57 -1.70 -4.77
N ALA A 165 -20.84 -0.50 -4.28
CA ALA A 165 -22.22 -0.01 -4.06
C ALA A 165 -22.99 0.21 -5.36
N ALA A 166 -22.31 0.55 -6.45
CA ALA A 166 -22.89 0.72 -7.78
C ALA A 166 -23.16 -0.60 -8.54
N GLY A 167 -22.87 -1.77 -7.92
CA GLY A 167 -23.11 -3.06 -8.56
C GLY A 167 -22.14 -3.39 -9.71
N VAL A 168 -21.00 -2.73 -9.77
CA VAL A 168 -20.01 -2.97 -10.85
C VAL A 168 -19.57 -4.45 -10.89
N GLY A 169 -19.52 -5.12 -9.74
CA GLY A 169 -19.21 -6.55 -9.66
C GLY A 169 -20.20 -7.42 -10.43
N GLU A 170 -21.50 -7.10 -10.38
CA GLU A 170 -22.56 -7.82 -11.10
C GLU A 170 -22.44 -7.63 -12.61
N VAL A 171 -22.14 -6.41 -13.06
CA VAL A 171 -21.91 -6.10 -14.47
C VAL A 171 -20.69 -6.88 -14.99
N ILE A 172 -19.60 -6.94 -14.21
CA ILE A 172 -18.41 -7.71 -14.56
C ILE A 172 -18.74 -9.21 -14.62
N ALA A 173 -19.51 -9.73 -13.66
CA ALA A 173 -19.95 -11.14 -13.67
C ALA A 173 -20.75 -11.49 -14.92
N GLY A 174 -21.69 -10.62 -15.31
CA GLY A 174 -22.49 -10.78 -16.54
C GLY A 174 -21.61 -10.78 -17.78
N PHE A 175 -20.67 -9.86 -17.90
CA PHE A 175 -19.74 -9.78 -19.02
C PHE A 175 -18.81 -11.01 -19.10
N MET A 176 -18.26 -11.41 -17.96
CA MET A 176 -17.34 -12.54 -17.88
C MET A 176 -18.06 -13.89 -18.09
N GLY A 177 -19.36 -13.97 -17.77
CA GLY A 177 -20.19 -15.15 -18.06
C GLY A 177 -20.33 -15.46 -19.54
N GLY A 178 -20.16 -14.45 -20.41
CA GLY A 178 -20.10 -14.67 -21.86
C GLY A 178 -18.71 -15.12 -22.37
N ILE A 179 -17.67 -15.01 -21.56
CA ILE A 179 -16.28 -15.31 -21.94
C ILE A 179 -15.78 -16.59 -21.24
N ILE A 180 -16.11 -16.74 -19.95
CA ILE A 180 -15.66 -17.88 -19.15
C ILE A 180 -16.69 -19.01 -19.28
N PRO A 181 -16.32 -20.20 -19.83
CA PRO A 181 -17.21 -21.34 -19.82
C PRO A 181 -17.59 -21.72 -18.38
N ALA A 182 -18.88 -21.92 -18.13
CA ALA A 182 -19.43 -22.17 -16.80
C ALA A 182 -18.77 -23.35 -16.06
N ASP A 183 -18.33 -24.37 -16.80
CA ASP A 183 -17.76 -25.61 -16.26
C ASP A 183 -16.22 -25.61 -16.19
N SER A 184 -15.58 -24.56 -16.68
CA SER A 184 -14.11 -24.49 -16.75
C SER A 184 -13.51 -23.76 -15.55
N ARG A 185 -13.16 -24.53 -14.52
CA ARG A 185 -12.45 -24.02 -13.35
C ARG A 185 -11.14 -23.32 -13.71
N LEU A 186 -10.37 -23.88 -14.66
CA LEU A 186 -9.12 -23.27 -15.10
C LEU A 186 -9.35 -21.86 -15.65
N MET A 187 -10.34 -21.71 -16.54
CA MET A 187 -10.67 -20.41 -17.12
C MET A 187 -11.20 -19.45 -16.05
N GLY A 188 -11.95 -19.95 -15.06
CA GLY A 188 -12.37 -19.17 -13.91
C GLY A 188 -11.19 -18.64 -13.09
N VAL A 189 -10.22 -19.48 -12.78
CA VAL A 189 -8.99 -19.08 -12.03
C VAL A 189 -8.15 -18.10 -12.85
N VAL A 190 -7.91 -18.38 -14.14
CA VAL A 190 -7.17 -17.47 -15.02
C VAL A 190 -7.89 -16.11 -15.11
N GLY A 191 -9.20 -16.15 -15.41
CA GLY A 191 -10.02 -14.94 -15.51
C GLY A 191 -10.01 -14.12 -14.22
N TYR A 192 -10.10 -14.78 -13.05
CA TYR A 192 -10.07 -14.13 -11.76
C TYR A 192 -8.71 -13.46 -11.46
N CYS A 193 -7.59 -14.18 -11.61
CA CYS A 193 -6.25 -13.64 -11.35
C CYS A 193 -5.89 -12.51 -12.32
N VAL A 194 -6.19 -12.67 -13.61
CA VAL A 194 -5.92 -11.65 -14.64
C VAL A 194 -6.80 -10.42 -14.43
N ALA A 195 -8.09 -10.59 -14.16
CA ALA A 195 -8.99 -9.48 -13.86
C ALA A 195 -8.58 -8.74 -12.58
N MET A 196 -8.15 -9.47 -11.53
CA MET A 196 -7.59 -8.86 -10.32
C MET A 196 -6.39 -7.97 -10.63
N ALA A 197 -5.44 -8.46 -11.44
CA ALA A 197 -4.27 -7.68 -11.82
C ALA A 197 -4.66 -6.45 -12.65
N ILE A 198 -5.46 -6.62 -13.69
CA ILE A 198 -5.88 -5.52 -14.60
C ILE A 198 -6.68 -4.46 -13.83
N PHE A 199 -7.67 -4.90 -13.04
CA PHE A 199 -8.51 -3.95 -12.31
C PHE A 199 -7.71 -3.20 -11.25
N THR A 200 -6.75 -3.88 -10.62
CA THR A 200 -5.80 -3.24 -9.71
C THR A 200 -4.89 -2.25 -10.43
N MET A 201 -4.47 -2.53 -11.66
CA MET A 201 -3.71 -1.57 -12.47
C MET A 201 -4.51 -0.29 -12.74
N ILE A 202 -5.80 -0.41 -12.99
CA ILE A 202 -6.71 0.73 -13.22
C ILE A 202 -6.94 1.51 -11.92
N MET A 203 -7.23 0.80 -10.83
CA MET A 203 -7.57 1.42 -9.54
C MET A 203 -6.35 1.81 -8.69
N GLY A 204 -5.17 1.27 -8.98
CA GLY A 204 -3.96 1.49 -8.18
C GLY A 204 -3.99 0.86 -6.77
N ASN A 205 -5.03 0.08 -6.44
CA ASN A 205 -5.21 -0.50 -5.11
C ASN A 205 -5.86 -1.88 -5.20
N ALA A 206 -5.13 -2.91 -4.74
CA ALA A 206 -5.60 -4.30 -4.79
C ALA A 206 -6.80 -4.55 -3.85
N PHE A 207 -6.88 -3.89 -2.69
CA PHE A 207 -8.02 -4.07 -1.79
C PHE A 207 -9.32 -3.54 -2.39
N ALA A 208 -9.26 -2.39 -3.08
CA ALA A 208 -10.41 -1.82 -3.75
C ALA A 208 -10.87 -2.72 -4.93
N ALA A 209 -9.93 -3.22 -5.72
CA ALA A 209 -10.21 -4.17 -6.80
C ALA A 209 -10.78 -5.48 -6.27
N PHE A 210 -10.27 -5.96 -5.12
CA PHE A 210 -10.63 -7.24 -4.54
C PHE A 210 -12.13 -7.38 -4.25
N ALA A 211 -12.75 -6.37 -3.65
CA ALA A 211 -14.16 -6.41 -3.33
C ALA A 211 -15.03 -6.63 -4.59
N VAL A 212 -14.72 -5.89 -5.65
CA VAL A 212 -15.49 -5.90 -6.90
C VAL A 212 -15.23 -7.17 -7.72
N ILE A 213 -13.96 -7.51 -7.94
CA ILE A 213 -13.58 -8.64 -8.80
C ILE A 213 -13.84 -9.98 -8.13
N THR A 214 -13.68 -10.07 -6.80
CA THR A 214 -14.02 -11.31 -6.08
C THR A 214 -15.53 -11.57 -6.14
N ALA A 215 -16.36 -10.55 -5.95
CA ALA A 215 -17.81 -10.70 -6.09
C ALA A 215 -18.21 -11.05 -7.54
N GLY A 216 -17.59 -10.38 -8.53
CA GLY A 216 -17.95 -10.54 -9.93
C GLY A 216 -17.39 -11.80 -10.61
N ILE A 217 -16.21 -12.26 -10.22
CA ILE A 217 -15.53 -13.40 -10.87
C ILE A 217 -15.14 -14.48 -9.87
N GLY A 218 -14.50 -14.13 -8.77
CA GLY A 218 -13.98 -15.10 -7.81
C GLY A 218 -15.06 -16.01 -7.23
N VAL A 219 -16.19 -15.44 -6.80
CA VAL A 219 -17.32 -16.21 -6.24
C VAL A 219 -18.00 -17.05 -7.30
N PRO A 220 -18.50 -16.51 -8.42
CA PRO A 220 -19.27 -17.32 -9.38
C PRO A 220 -18.45 -18.38 -10.13
N PHE A 221 -17.19 -18.07 -10.51
CA PHE A 221 -16.43 -18.91 -11.42
C PHE A 221 -15.29 -19.73 -10.74
N VAL A 222 -15.00 -19.48 -9.44
CA VAL A 222 -13.97 -20.24 -8.74
C VAL A 222 -14.54 -20.87 -7.46
N ILE A 223 -15.15 -20.08 -6.57
CA ILE A 223 -15.63 -20.59 -5.27
C ILE A 223 -16.82 -21.51 -5.48
N LYS A 224 -17.82 -21.14 -6.29
CA LYS A 224 -18.99 -21.98 -6.57
C LYS A 224 -18.63 -23.30 -7.27
N LEU A 225 -17.49 -23.33 -7.98
CA LEU A 225 -16.96 -24.55 -8.60
C LEU A 225 -16.10 -25.38 -7.63
N GLY A 226 -16.18 -25.11 -6.33
CA GLY A 226 -15.56 -25.90 -5.25
C GLY A 226 -14.21 -25.36 -4.77
N GLY A 227 -13.81 -24.14 -5.16
CA GLY A 227 -12.62 -23.48 -4.61
C GLY A 227 -12.82 -23.09 -3.14
N ASN A 228 -11.79 -23.32 -2.30
CA ASN A 228 -11.83 -22.89 -0.91
C ASN A 228 -11.85 -21.36 -0.82
N PRO A 229 -12.87 -20.71 -0.19
CA PRO A 229 -13.02 -19.27 -0.18
C PRO A 229 -11.83 -18.54 0.43
N ALA A 230 -11.20 -19.07 1.48
CA ALA A 230 -10.06 -18.45 2.14
C ALA A 230 -8.81 -18.45 1.24
N LEU A 231 -8.53 -19.57 0.57
CA LEU A 231 -7.43 -19.69 -0.38
C LEU A 231 -7.65 -18.82 -1.63
N VAL A 232 -8.86 -18.89 -2.21
CA VAL A 232 -9.22 -18.08 -3.39
C VAL A 232 -9.13 -16.60 -3.06
N GLY A 233 -9.62 -16.18 -1.89
CA GLY A 233 -9.51 -14.80 -1.44
C GLY A 233 -8.06 -14.35 -1.23
N ALA A 234 -7.25 -15.12 -0.52
CA ALA A 234 -5.85 -14.78 -0.26
C ALA A 234 -5.03 -14.72 -1.55
N LEU A 235 -5.14 -15.72 -2.42
CA LEU A 235 -4.41 -15.77 -3.69
C LEU A 235 -4.93 -14.74 -4.70
N GLY A 236 -6.22 -14.43 -4.69
CA GLY A 236 -6.81 -13.38 -5.50
C GLY A 236 -6.29 -12.00 -5.12
N LEU A 237 -6.26 -11.69 -3.81
CA LEU A 237 -5.70 -10.43 -3.31
C LEU A 237 -4.22 -10.29 -3.69
N THR A 238 -3.42 -11.35 -3.51
CA THR A 238 -2.00 -11.33 -3.84
C THR A 238 -1.76 -11.29 -5.36
N ALA A 239 -2.62 -11.90 -6.19
CA ALA A 239 -2.61 -11.70 -7.65
C ALA A 239 -2.88 -10.23 -8.01
N GLY A 240 -3.77 -9.55 -7.27
CA GLY A 240 -3.96 -8.10 -7.40
C GLY A 240 -2.70 -7.30 -7.14
N TYR A 241 -1.86 -7.68 -6.19
CA TYR A 241 -0.57 -7.02 -5.96
C TYR A 241 0.38 -7.12 -7.17
N CYS A 242 0.28 -8.16 -8.01
CA CYS A 242 1.03 -8.17 -9.26
C CYS A 242 0.62 -6.99 -10.16
N GLY A 243 -0.67 -6.63 -10.16
CA GLY A 243 -1.18 -5.44 -10.84
C GLY A 243 -0.61 -4.14 -10.27
N THR A 244 -0.46 -4.03 -8.94
CA THR A 244 0.14 -2.82 -8.32
C THR A 244 1.58 -2.58 -8.76
N LEU A 245 2.35 -3.63 -9.02
CA LEU A 245 3.73 -3.52 -9.48
C LEU A 245 3.84 -3.00 -10.92
N MET A 246 2.76 -3.13 -11.70
CA MET A 246 2.74 -2.81 -13.14
C MET A 246 2.11 -1.45 -13.45
N THR A 247 1.69 -0.66 -12.47
CA THR A 247 0.96 0.59 -12.68
C THR A 247 1.55 1.78 -11.93
N PRO A 248 1.62 2.97 -12.54
CA PRO A 248 1.98 4.19 -11.82
C PRO A 248 0.88 4.65 -10.83
N MET A 249 -0.35 4.13 -10.96
CA MET A 249 -1.45 4.47 -10.06
C MET A 249 -1.23 3.95 -8.64
N ALA A 250 -0.44 2.89 -8.46
CA ALA A 250 -0.05 2.38 -7.14
C ALA A 250 1.10 3.24 -6.56
N ALA A 251 0.75 4.41 -6.03
CA ALA A 251 1.71 5.41 -5.59
C ALA A 251 2.72 4.88 -4.56
N ASN A 252 2.26 4.10 -3.58
CA ASN A 252 3.08 3.53 -2.51
C ASN A 252 4.11 2.51 -3.01
N PHE A 253 3.84 1.81 -4.11
CA PHE A 253 4.77 0.81 -4.67
C PHE A 253 5.73 1.38 -5.71
N ASN A 254 5.33 2.42 -6.44
CA ASN A 254 6.06 2.89 -7.61
C ASN A 254 6.50 4.35 -7.50
N ILE A 255 5.58 5.27 -7.20
CA ILE A 255 5.88 6.70 -7.17
C ILE A 255 6.70 7.07 -5.92
N VAL A 256 6.32 6.53 -4.76
CA VAL A 256 7.01 6.81 -3.50
C VAL A 256 8.46 6.30 -3.54
N PRO A 257 8.78 5.04 -3.91
CA PRO A 257 10.16 4.60 -4.06
C PRO A 257 10.95 5.42 -5.07
N ALA A 258 10.36 5.75 -6.24
CA ALA A 258 11.03 6.57 -7.23
C ALA A 258 11.35 7.98 -6.71
N SER A 259 10.46 8.54 -5.89
CA SER A 259 10.66 9.86 -5.26
C SER A 259 11.70 9.81 -4.15
N LEU A 260 11.69 8.78 -3.31
CA LEU A 260 12.66 8.59 -2.23
C LEU A 260 14.08 8.36 -2.74
N LEU A 261 14.22 7.65 -3.85
CA LEU A 261 15.49 7.38 -4.52
C LEU A 261 15.92 8.52 -5.46
N GLU A 262 15.12 9.59 -5.55
CA GLU A 262 15.40 10.75 -6.43
C GLU A 262 15.67 10.32 -7.89
N MET A 263 14.92 9.30 -8.37
CA MET A 263 15.14 8.72 -9.69
C MET A 263 14.79 9.70 -10.81
N LYS A 264 15.68 9.83 -11.81
CA LYS A 264 15.42 10.63 -13.02
C LYS A 264 14.24 10.10 -13.82
N ASN A 265 14.13 8.77 -13.94
CA ASN A 265 13.01 8.11 -14.58
C ASN A 265 12.04 7.58 -13.52
N ARG A 266 10.91 8.24 -13.31
CA ARG A 266 9.89 7.85 -12.33
C ARG A 266 9.25 6.49 -12.63
N ASN A 267 9.23 6.07 -13.89
CA ASN A 267 8.69 4.78 -14.31
C ASN A 267 9.74 3.66 -14.26
N GLY A 268 10.99 3.95 -13.90
CA GLY A 268 12.07 2.97 -13.82
C GLY A 268 11.76 1.81 -12.88
N VAL A 269 11.09 2.09 -11.76
CA VAL A 269 10.64 1.06 -10.79
C VAL A 269 9.68 0.08 -11.47
N ILE A 270 8.68 0.59 -12.21
CA ILE A 270 7.69 -0.23 -12.90
C ILE A 270 8.35 -1.15 -13.93
N PHE A 271 9.21 -0.60 -14.78
CA PHE A 271 9.88 -1.40 -15.81
C PHE A 271 10.75 -2.51 -15.24
N THR A 272 11.39 -2.26 -14.10
CA THR A 272 12.21 -3.29 -13.42
C THR A 272 11.36 -4.37 -12.78
N GLN A 273 10.19 -4.02 -12.25
CA GLN A 273 9.29 -4.96 -11.56
C GLN A 273 8.37 -5.73 -12.51
N PHE A 274 8.11 -5.20 -13.71
CA PHE A 274 7.15 -5.76 -14.67
C PHE A 274 7.38 -7.25 -15.00
N PRO A 275 8.60 -7.72 -15.34
CA PRO A 275 8.82 -9.14 -15.63
C PRO A 275 8.54 -10.03 -14.43
N VAL A 276 8.92 -9.57 -13.22
CA VAL A 276 8.69 -10.29 -11.97
C VAL A 276 7.19 -10.37 -11.67
N ALA A 277 6.45 -9.28 -11.88
CA ALA A 277 5.01 -9.23 -11.67
C ALA A 277 4.26 -10.23 -12.58
N ILE A 278 4.64 -10.33 -13.85
CA ILE A 278 4.07 -11.31 -14.79
C ILE A 278 4.39 -12.74 -14.35
N LEU A 279 5.64 -13.02 -13.99
CA LEU A 279 6.04 -14.35 -13.51
C LEU A 279 5.26 -14.75 -12.24
N MET A 280 5.13 -13.82 -11.30
CA MET A 280 4.35 -14.03 -10.08
C MET A 280 2.85 -14.23 -10.37
N LEU A 281 2.28 -13.51 -11.32
CA LEU A 281 0.88 -13.68 -11.72
C LEU A 281 0.65 -15.09 -12.28
N ILE A 282 1.54 -15.58 -13.12
CA ILE A 282 1.50 -16.95 -13.64
C ILE A 282 1.59 -17.96 -12.49
N ALA A 283 2.52 -17.75 -11.55
CA ALA A 283 2.63 -18.60 -10.37
C ALA A 283 1.35 -18.62 -9.53
N HIS A 284 0.69 -17.45 -9.33
CA HIS A 284 -0.60 -17.39 -8.63
C HIS A 284 -1.71 -18.19 -9.32
N ILE A 285 -1.78 -18.14 -10.66
CA ILE A 285 -2.74 -18.92 -11.43
C ILE A 285 -2.49 -20.41 -11.21
N ILE A 286 -1.25 -20.87 -11.32
CA ILE A 286 -0.87 -22.27 -11.14
C ILE A 286 -1.20 -22.72 -9.71
N VAL A 287 -0.74 -21.98 -8.71
CA VAL A 287 -0.95 -22.33 -7.29
C VAL A 287 -2.43 -22.33 -6.94
N MET A 288 -3.19 -21.33 -7.36
CA MET A 288 -4.64 -21.27 -7.11
C MET A 288 -5.35 -22.44 -7.76
N TYR A 289 -5.01 -22.78 -8.99
CA TYR A 289 -5.60 -23.92 -9.69
C TYR A 289 -5.28 -25.24 -8.98
N MET A 290 -4.00 -25.47 -8.65
CA MET A 290 -3.58 -26.70 -7.94
C MET A 290 -4.21 -26.83 -6.56
N LEU A 291 -4.16 -25.79 -5.75
CA LEU A 291 -4.71 -25.83 -4.39
C LEU A 291 -6.25 -25.92 -4.40
N SER A 292 -6.92 -25.35 -5.40
CA SER A 292 -8.37 -25.52 -5.53
C SER A 292 -8.78 -26.94 -5.92
N LEU A 293 -7.88 -27.76 -6.49
CA LEU A 293 -8.12 -29.19 -6.78
C LEU A 293 -7.93 -30.07 -5.55
N ILE A 294 -6.95 -29.76 -4.70
CA ILE A 294 -6.58 -30.61 -3.54
C ILE A 294 -7.71 -30.67 -2.51
N HIS A 295 -8.47 -29.60 -2.33
CA HIS A 295 -9.54 -29.55 -1.32
C HIS A 295 -10.86 -30.23 -1.70
N ILE A 296 -11.00 -30.75 -2.94
CA ILE A 296 -12.17 -31.55 -3.34
C ILE A 296 -12.07 -32.99 -2.78
N SER A 297 -10.87 -33.46 -2.44
CA SER A 297 -10.63 -34.84 -2.00
C SER A 297 -10.80 -35.07 -0.48
N GLU A 298 -11.00 -34.03 0.33
CA GLU A 298 -11.38 -34.21 1.74
C GLU A 298 -12.91 -34.23 1.87
N PRO A 299 -13.51 -35.42 2.15
CA PRO A 299 -14.91 -35.48 2.53
C PRO A 299 -15.06 -34.69 3.84
N THR A 300 -15.92 -33.70 3.84
CA THR A 300 -16.39 -33.02 5.05
C THR A 300 -16.72 -34.09 6.11
N ARG A 301 -15.85 -34.29 7.08
CA ARG A 301 -16.23 -35.02 8.30
C ARG A 301 -17.33 -34.18 8.93
N ARG A 302 -18.57 -34.60 8.68
CA ARG A 302 -19.71 -34.19 9.50
C ARG A 302 -19.39 -34.66 10.90
N VAL A 303 -19.02 -33.75 11.78
CA VAL A 303 -19.09 -33.99 13.22
C VAL A 303 -20.58 -34.05 13.51
N VAL A 304 -21.07 -35.28 13.55
CA VAL A 304 -22.36 -35.58 14.14
C VAL A 304 -22.15 -35.39 15.63
N ILE A 305 -22.60 -34.28 16.16
CA ILE A 305 -22.76 -34.09 17.60
C ILE A 305 -24.04 -34.81 17.93
N SER A 306 -23.89 -36.00 18.53
CA SER A 306 -24.93 -36.71 19.26
C SER A 306 -25.08 -36.12 20.65
#